data_151de61eb45da5ec5d75d28bd4010ece
#
_entry.id   151de61eb45da5ec5d75d28bd4010ece
#
_cell.length_a   1.000
_cell.length_b   1.000
_cell.length_c   1.000
_cell.angle_alpha   90.00
_cell.angle_beta   90.00
_cell.angle_gamma   90.00
#
_symmetry.space_group_name_H-M   'P 1'
#
loop_
_entity.id
_entity.type
_entity.pdbx_description
1 polymer ?
#
loop_
_entity_poly.entity_id
_entity_poly.type
_entity_poly.pdbx_seq_one_letter_code
_entity_poly.pdbx_strand_id
1 'polypeptide(L)'
;MNSTVDLLRQKNLSVILKAMAAISQVKVAERMGLSGTTVSRMKDEGIERLALLLAACNLVAQPRSYQSIDPDKLRALKLLAREALETETAPAWSDDL
;
A
#
# COMPACT_ATOMS: atom_id res chain seq x y z
N MET A 1 11.67 20.72 -4.69
CA MET A 1 11.08 19.36 -4.68
C MET A 1 9.67 19.43 -5.25
N ASN A 2 9.27 18.47 -6.06
CA ASN A 2 7.93 18.42 -6.62
C ASN A 2 6.90 18.24 -5.49
N SER A 3 5.89 19.10 -5.44
CA SER A 3 4.88 19.06 -4.37
C SER A 3 4.10 17.73 -4.37
N THR A 4 3.88 17.11 -5.54
CA THR A 4 3.21 15.81 -5.63
C THR A 4 4.05 14.73 -4.96
N VAL A 5 5.35 14.69 -5.23
CA VAL A 5 6.26 13.73 -4.61
C VAL A 5 6.30 13.94 -3.10
N ASP A 6 6.34 15.19 -2.65
CA ASP A 6 6.37 15.51 -1.23
C ASP A 6 5.10 15.05 -0.51
N LEU A 7 3.93 15.28 -1.12
CA LEU A 7 2.66 14.82 -0.55
C LEU A 7 2.58 13.29 -0.48
N LEU A 8 3.03 12.59 -1.50
CA LEU A 8 3.09 11.13 -1.50
C LEU A 8 4.07 10.62 -0.45
N ARG A 9 5.22 11.28 -0.30
CA ARG A 9 6.20 10.93 0.73
C ARG A 9 5.58 11.03 2.12
N GLN A 10 4.90 12.13 2.42
CA GLN A 10 4.23 12.32 3.70
C GLN A 10 3.16 11.25 3.95
N LYS A 11 2.38 10.93 2.93
CA LYS A 11 1.36 9.90 3.02
C LYS A 11 1.96 8.53 3.28
N ASN A 12 2.98 8.17 2.53
CA ASN A 12 3.67 6.89 2.71
C ASN A 12 4.30 6.78 4.09
N LEU A 13 4.95 7.83 4.55
CA LEU A 13 5.55 7.88 5.87
C LEU A 13 4.50 7.68 6.97
N SER A 14 3.37 8.37 6.86
CA SER A 14 2.28 8.26 7.82
C SER A 14 1.73 6.82 7.88
N VAL A 15 1.52 6.20 6.74
CA VAL A 15 1.00 4.82 6.66
C VAL A 15 1.98 3.84 7.30
N ILE A 16 3.27 3.95 6.99
CA ILE A 16 4.28 3.07 7.55
C ILE A 16 4.36 3.21 9.07
N LEU A 17 4.42 4.44 9.58
CA LEU A 17 4.51 4.68 11.01
C LEU A 17 3.28 4.20 11.76
N LYS A 18 2.09 4.41 11.21
CA LYS A 18 0.85 3.92 11.83
C LYS A 18 0.80 2.39 11.85
N ALA A 19 1.24 1.74 10.79
CA ALA A 19 1.29 0.29 10.72
C ALA A 19 2.28 -0.27 11.75
N MET A 20 3.45 0.34 11.89
CA MET A 20 4.44 -0.08 12.89
C MET A 20 3.88 0.08 14.31
N ALA A 21 3.20 1.18 14.59
CA ALA A 21 2.60 1.41 15.91
C ALA A 21 1.48 0.42 16.21
N ALA A 22 0.67 0.08 15.23
CA ALA A 22 -0.44 -0.86 15.41
C ALA A 22 0.04 -2.30 15.66
N ILE A 23 1.11 -2.71 15.00
CA ILE A 23 1.67 -4.07 15.13
C ILE A 23 2.56 -4.18 16.36
N SER A 24 3.23 -3.15 16.74
CA SER A 24 4.30 -2.98 17.71
C SER A 24 5.67 -3.26 17.09
N GLN A 25 6.65 -2.47 17.54
CA GLN A 25 8.02 -2.57 17.03
C GLN A 25 8.65 -3.92 17.31
N VAL A 26 8.34 -4.51 18.47
CA VAL A 26 8.85 -5.84 18.84
C VAL A 26 8.37 -6.90 17.86
N LYS A 27 7.08 -6.89 17.52
CA LYS A 27 6.52 -7.85 16.57
C LYS A 27 7.05 -7.63 15.15
N VAL A 28 7.24 -6.38 14.76
CA VAL A 28 7.84 -6.07 13.46
C VAL A 28 9.24 -6.66 13.39
N ALA A 29 10.05 -6.47 14.44
CA ALA A 29 11.39 -7.03 14.52
C ALA A 29 11.39 -8.55 14.42
N GLU A 30 10.49 -9.21 15.14
CA GLU A 30 10.34 -10.67 15.08
C GLU A 30 10.02 -11.15 13.67
N ARG A 31 9.08 -10.50 13.00
CA ARG A 31 8.69 -10.85 11.64
C ARG A 31 9.80 -10.67 10.62
N MET A 32 10.68 -9.69 10.86
CA MET A 32 11.82 -9.42 10.00
C MET A 32 13.04 -10.29 10.34
N GLY A 33 13.02 -10.96 11.48
CA GLY A 33 14.18 -11.68 11.97
C GLY A 33 15.32 -10.77 12.41
N LEU A 34 14.97 -9.57 12.88
CA LEU A 34 15.94 -8.55 13.31
C LEU A 34 15.74 -8.21 14.78
N SER A 35 16.74 -7.54 15.37
CA SER A 35 16.62 -7.04 16.73
C SER A 35 15.74 -5.80 16.77
N GLY A 36 15.13 -5.52 17.93
CA GLY A 36 14.36 -4.31 18.13
C GLY A 36 15.18 -3.04 17.92
N THR A 37 16.45 -3.07 18.31
CA THR A 37 17.37 -1.95 18.11
C THR A 37 17.59 -1.66 16.62
N THR A 38 17.74 -2.70 15.81
CA THR A 38 17.89 -2.55 14.37
C THR A 38 16.66 -1.93 13.75
N VAL A 39 15.46 -2.40 14.13
CA VAL A 39 14.19 -1.85 13.62
C VAL A 39 14.03 -0.40 14.07
N SER A 40 14.36 -0.08 15.32
CA SER A 40 14.32 1.30 15.81
C SER A 40 15.22 2.22 14.99
N ARG A 41 16.42 1.75 14.65
CA ARG A 41 17.34 2.51 13.82
C ARG A 41 16.83 2.68 12.40
N MET A 42 16.23 1.65 11.82
CA MET A 42 15.58 1.75 10.51
C MET A 42 14.47 2.80 10.51
N LYS A 43 13.67 2.82 11.58
CA LYS A 43 12.61 3.80 11.75
C LYS A 43 13.16 5.23 11.78
N ASP A 44 14.24 5.44 12.53
CA ASP A 44 14.78 6.78 12.71
C ASP A 44 15.58 7.28 11.49
N GLU A 45 16.24 6.38 10.77
CA GLU A 45 17.20 6.76 9.73
C GLU A 45 16.78 6.38 8.32
N GLY A 46 15.92 5.38 8.17
CA GLY A 46 15.65 4.79 6.85
C GLY A 46 14.24 4.98 6.33
N ILE A 47 13.25 5.16 7.19
CA ILE A 47 11.85 5.15 6.76
C ILE A 47 11.49 6.37 5.91
N GLU A 48 12.05 7.54 6.22
CA GLU A 48 11.81 8.73 5.39
C GLU A 48 12.34 8.54 3.98
N ARG A 49 13.52 7.94 3.86
CA ARG A 49 14.11 7.66 2.55
C ARG A 49 13.29 6.64 1.78
N LEU A 50 12.78 5.62 2.47
CA LEU A 50 11.91 4.63 1.86
C LEU A 50 10.60 5.28 1.38
N ALA A 51 10.00 6.12 2.20
CA ALA A 51 8.78 6.85 1.83
C ALA A 51 9.02 7.73 0.61
N LEU A 52 10.16 8.40 0.55
CA LEU A 52 10.55 9.22 -0.59
C LEU A 52 10.78 8.37 -1.86
N LEU A 53 11.45 7.24 -1.71
CA LEU A 53 11.68 6.32 -2.82
C LEU A 53 10.35 5.84 -3.42
N LEU A 54 9.42 5.41 -2.56
CA LEU A 54 8.10 4.98 -3.00
C LEU A 54 7.37 6.11 -3.74
N ALA A 55 7.43 7.32 -3.19
CA ALA A 55 6.80 8.49 -3.81
C ALA A 55 7.40 8.82 -5.16
N ALA A 56 8.72 8.75 -5.27
CA ALA A 56 9.43 9.00 -6.53
C ALA A 56 9.07 7.97 -7.60
N CYS A 57 8.77 6.74 -7.19
CA CYS A 57 8.31 5.68 -8.07
C CYS A 57 6.79 5.73 -8.31
N ASN A 58 6.12 6.74 -7.80
CA ASN A 58 4.66 6.89 -7.87
C ASN A 58 3.92 5.74 -7.20
N LEU A 59 4.48 5.23 -6.12
CA LEU A 59 3.90 4.15 -5.33
C LEU A 59 3.30 4.69 -4.03
N VAL A 60 2.23 4.06 -3.58
CA VAL A 60 1.56 4.39 -2.32
C VAL A 60 1.57 3.16 -1.43
N ALA A 61 2.06 3.35 -0.21
CA ALA A 61 1.99 2.30 0.80
C ALA A 61 0.53 2.15 1.27
N GLN A 62 0.06 0.92 1.37
CA GLN A 62 -1.29 0.63 1.85
C GLN A 62 -1.24 -0.58 2.79
N PRO A 63 -2.04 -0.57 3.87
CA PRO A 63 -2.19 -1.77 4.68
C PRO A 63 -2.80 -2.90 3.84
N ARG A 64 -2.30 -4.11 4.05
CA ARG A 64 -2.79 -5.28 3.34
C ARG A 64 -4.30 -5.48 3.52
N SER A 65 -4.82 -5.13 4.68
CA SER A 65 -6.24 -5.24 4.99
C SER A 65 -7.14 -4.40 4.07
N TYR A 66 -6.62 -3.32 3.49
CA TYR A 66 -7.38 -2.51 2.53
C TYR A 66 -7.62 -3.24 1.22
N GLN A 67 -6.80 -4.23 0.92
CA GLN A 67 -6.93 -5.05 -0.28
C GLN A 67 -7.78 -6.29 -0.03
N SER A 68 -8.12 -6.55 1.23
CA SER A 68 -8.95 -7.67 1.65
C SER A 68 -10.40 -7.28 1.51
N ILE A 69 -10.96 -7.52 0.35
CA ILE A 69 -12.38 -7.29 0.10
C ILE A 69 -13.11 -8.58 0.49
N ASP A 70 -14.27 -8.43 1.15
CA ASP A 70 -15.17 -9.53 1.43
C ASP A 70 -15.36 -10.34 0.14
N PRO A 71 -15.17 -11.68 0.15
CA PRO A 71 -15.30 -12.49 -1.05
C PRO A 71 -16.63 -12.32 -1.77
N ASP A 72 -17.71 -12.11 -1.03
CA ASP A 72 -19.03 -11.91 -1.63
C ASP A 72 -19.11 -10.57 -2.33
N LYS A 73 -18.55 -9.52 -1.74
CA LYS A 73 -18.48 -8.20 -2.38
C LYS A 73 -17.60 -8.22 -3.61
N LEU A 74 -16.46 -8.91 -3.55
CA LEU A 74 -15.58 -9.03 -4.69
C LEU A 74 -16.28 -9.77 -5.83
N ARG A 75 -16.99 -10.83 -5.51
CA ARG A 75 -17.76 -11.60 -6.50
C ARG A 75 -18.85 -10.72 -7.15
N ALA A 76 -19.56 -9.95 -6.35
CA ALA A 76 -20.59 -9.02 -6.84
C ALA A 76 -19.98 -7.96 -7.77
N LEU A 77 -18.84 -7.38 -7.38
CA LEU A 77 -18.16 -6.38 -8.20
C LEU A 77 -17.68 -6.97 -9.54
N LYS A 78 -17.16 -8.19 -9.52
CA LYS A 78 -16.73 -8.87 -10.74
C LYS A 78 -17.90 -9.15 -11.66
N LEU A 79 -19.05 -9.56 -11.10
CA LEU A 79 -20.26 -9.82 -11.87
C LEU A 79 -20.78 -8.55 -12.51
N LEU A 80 -20.85 -7.45 -11.76
CA LEU A 80 -21.30 -6.16 -12.28
C LEU A 80 -20.37 -5.66 -13.39
N ALA A 81 -19.07 -5.80 -13.21
CA ALA A 81 -18.08 -5.41 -14.23
C ALA A 81 -18.27 -6.24 -15.50
N ARG A 82 -18.53 -7.54 -15.35
CA ARG A 82 -18.78 -8.43 -16.50
C ARG A 82 -20.04 -8.02 -17.25
N GLU A 83 -21.12 -7.75 -16.55
CA GLU A 83 -22.37 -7.32 -17.16
C GLU A 83 -22.20 -6.00 -17.92
N ALA A 84 -21.48 -5.05 -17.33
CA ALA A 84 -21.21 -3.77 -17.98
C ALA A 84 -20.41 -3.95 -19.27
N LEU A 85 -19.44 -4.86 -19.27
CA LEU A 85 -18.59 -5.16 -20.41
C LEU A 85 -19.37 -5.91 -21.52
N GLU A 86 -20.37 -6.70 -21.16
CA GLU A 86 -21.18 -7.43 -22.11
C GLU A 86 -22.22 -6.54 -22.81
N THR A 87 -22.66 -5.47 -22.14
CA THR A 87 -23.72 -4.59 -22.67
C THR A 87 -23.20 -3.40 -23.44
N GLU A 88 -21.90 -3.10 -23.36
CA GLU A 88 -21.30 -1.94 -24.01
C GLU A 88 -20.06 -2.35 -24.79
N THR A 89 -19.62 -1.47 -25.73
CA THR A 89 -18.35 -1.66 -26.40
C THR A 89 -17.24 -1.68 -25.36
N ALA A 90 -16.53 -2.79 -25.27
CA ALA A 90 -15.47 -2.94 -24.29
C ALA A 90 -14.33 -1.97 -24.56
N PRO A 91 -13.85 -1.22 -23.55
CA PRO A 91 -12.66 -0.39 -23.71
C PRO A 91 -11.43 -1.26 -23.92
N ALA A 92 -10.40 -0.68 -24.54
CA ALA A 92 -9.18 -1.42 -24.89
C ALA A 92 -8.53 -2.12 -23.70
N TRP A 93 -8.60 -1.53 -22.51
CA TRP A 93 -8.03 -2.12 -21.30
C TRP A 93 -8.77 -3.37 -20.81
N SER A 94 -10.00 -3.61 -21.28
CA SER A 94 -10.78 -4.77 -20.84
C SER A 94 -10.20 -6.10 -21.35
N ASP A 95 -9.38 -6.06 -22.36
CA ASP A 95 -8.74 -7.26 -22.93
C ASP A 95 -7.71 -7.86 -21.96
N ASP A 96 -7.26 -7.08 -20.99
CA ASP A 96 -6.29 -7.51 -19.98
C ASP A 96 -6.94 -8.14 -18.74
N LEU A 97 -8.25 -8.24 -18.72
CA LEU A 97 -8.99 -8.78 -17.57
C LEU A 97 -9.20 -10.30 -17.65
#